data_00c8bc50f83882c6d0da4fed6d15bcf3
#
_entry.id   00c8bc50f83882c6d0da4fed6d15bcf3
#
_cell.length_a   1.000
_cell.length_b   1.000
_cell.length_c   1.000
_cell.angle_alpha   90.00
_cell.angle_beta   90.00
_cell.angle_gamma   90.00
#
_symmetry.space_group_name_H-M   'P 1'
#
loop_
_entity.id
_entity.type
_entity.pdbx_description
1 polymer ?
#
loop_
_entity_poly.entity_id
_entity_poly.type
_entity_poly.pdbx_seq_one_letter_code
_entity_poly.pdbx_strand_id
1 'polypeptide(L)'
;EERRSRQENVARLPRMAPQSKLFDINAANITGGVQYRKTANSEGALTNNTNIAAEGQLLNHESYAFVSRDSNDGLRTVRARLSRQSEDGDLLGPLNARFYELGDVGATNVPLTGSSRQGLGFRVNNNPLVNTDFSTTDIEGDNLPGWDVELYRNGVLVETELVGDDGRYLFQEVPLFAGNNDFELLFYGPQGEVRSETLNVPVTAELLGTQRDTYEVSMQLDDESFYQRNHAEDEDTGEPDIAARYNKQIGSNSLGFMGLRSRSIDGERRTYASTGVTSIIGSTIYDANVAIDDQSEVAAEVRARRNLLGWDVSTNAGWNSDDYQISGSSDPSVLRVGARAQRQFTPPIGTRANVLAS
;
A
#
# COMPACT_ATOMS: atom_id res chain seq x y z
N GLU A 1 41.78 0.15 4.55
CA GLU A 1 41.92 0.01 6.02
C GLU A 1 40.87 0.85 6.76
N GLU A 2 40.67 2.10 6.43
CA GLU A 2 39.69 2.99 7.09
C GLU A 2 38.22 2.52 6.97
N ARG A 3 37.83 1.91 5.85
CA ARG A 3 36.48 1.33 5.68
C ARG A 3 36.27 0.06 6.50
N ARG A 4 37.31 -0.78 6.65
CA ARG A 4 37.23 -1.97 7.50
C ARG A 4 37.15 -1.59 8.97
N SER A 5 37.91 -0.60 9.43
CA SER A 5 37.87 -0.14 10.82
C SER A 5 36.53 0.53 11.19
N ARG A 6 35.84 1.19 10.24
CA ARG A 6 34.49 1.71 10.45
C ARG A 6 33.45 0.59 10.61
N GLN A 7 33.52 -0.46 9.77
CA GLN A 7 32.62 -1.61 9.87
C GLN A 7 32.84 -2.40 11.19
N GLU A 8 34.09 -2.58 11.61
CA GLU A 8 34.39 -3.23 12.90
C GLU A 8 33.95 -2.39 14.11
N ASN A 9 34.01 -1.07 14.02
CA ASN A 9 33.54 -0.18 15.10
C ASN A 9 32.02 -0.14 15.20
N VAL A 10 31.29 -0.21 14.09
CA VAL A 10 29.82 -0.29 14.10
C VAL A 10 29.34 -1.62 14.69
N ALA A 11 30.07 -2.73 14.42
CA ALA A 11 29.77 -4.04 15.00
C ALA A 11 30.02 -4.13 16.52
N ARG A 12 30.78 -3.20 17.09
CA ARG A 12 31.09 -3.13 18.55
C ARG A 12 30.20 -2.18 19.35
N LEU A 13 29.34 -1.42 18.70
CA LEU A 13 28.37 -0.60 19.42
C LEU A 13 27.39 -1.55 20.14
N PRO A 14 27.16 -1.36 21.46
CA PRO A 14 26.15 -2.14 22.15
C PRO A 14 24.81 -1.93 21.44
N ARG A 15 24.18 -3.01 21.00
CA ARG A 15 22.82 -2.98 20.51
C ARG A 15 21.95 -2.45 21.64
N MET A 16 21.44 -1.25 21.52
CA MET A 16 20.41 -0.78 22.42
C MET A 16 19.14 -1.58 22.09
N ALA A 17 18.80 -2.52 22.95
CA ALA A 17 17.50 -3.14 22.88
C ALA A 17 16.45 -2.02 22.96
N PRO A 18 15.47 -1.97 22.07
CA PRO A 18 14.40 -1.00 22.17
C PRO A 18 13.76 -1.16 23.56
N GLN A 19 13.74 -0.08 24.34
CA GLN A 19 13.09 -0.08 25.65
C GLN A 19 11.59 -0.16 25.40
N SER A 20 11.04 -1.37 25.39
CA SER A 20 9.61 -1.57 25.28
C SER A 20 8.94 -1.09 26.57
N LYS A 21 7.97 -0.20 26.44
CA LYS A 21 7.18 0.32 27.54
C LYS A 21 5.79 -0.30 27.55
N LEU A 22 5.23 -0.52 28.74
CA LEU A 22 3.86 -0.99 28.87
C LEU A 22 2.85 0.02 28.35
N PHE A 23 3.17 1.32 28.49
CA PHE A 23 2.37 2.42 27.94
C PHE A 23 3.26 3.64 27.76
N ASP A 24 3.21 4.22 26.56
CA ASP A 24 3.82 5.49 26.23
C ASP A 24 3.08 6.13 25.04
N ILE A 25 3.00 7.44 25.00
CA ILE A 25 2.49 8.19 23.85
C ILE A 25 3.69 8.99 23.31
N ASN A 26 4.16 8.62 22.13
CA ASN A 26 5.32 9.27 21.51
C ASN A 26 4.91 10.51 20.74
N ALA A 27 3.76 10.48 20.09
CA ALA A 27 3.19 11.60 19.35
C ALA A 27 1.67 11.60 19.42
N ALA A 28 1.07 12.78 19.43
CA ALA A 28 -0.37 12.95 19.24
C ALA A 28 -0.57 14.16 18.32
N ASN A 29 -1.33 13.95 17.27
CA ASN A 29 -1.73 14.99 16.33
C ASN A 29 -3.23 15.23 16.47
N ILE A 30 -3.61 16.48 16.72
CA ILE A 30 -5.00 16.89 16.80
C ILE A 30 -5.23 17.93 15.72
N THR A 31 -6.11 17.61 14.81
CA THR A 31 -6.45 18.51 13.70
C THR A 31 -7.94 18.78 13.73
N GLY A 32 -8.32 20.03 13.56
CA GLY A 32 -9.73 20.42 13.54
C GLY A 32 -9.97 21.53 12.52
N GLY A 33 -11.14 21.47 11.89
CA GLY A 33 -11.64 22.48 10.97
C GLY A 33 -13.02 22.96 11.35
N VAL A 34 -13.28 24.24 11.09
CA VAL A 34 -14.62 24.83 11.26
C VAL A 34 -15.01 25.46 9.92
N GLN A 35 -16.13 25.03 9.39
CA GLN A 35 -16.67 25.54 8.12
C GLN A 35 -18.04 26.15 8.34
N TYR A 36 -18.24 27.39 7.87
CA TYR A 36 -19.55 27.99 7.77
C TYR A 36 -20.00 28.07 6.31
N ARG A 37 -21.12 27.45 5.98
CA ARG A 37 -21.69 27.49 4.63
C ARG A 37 -23.11 28.07 4.67
N LYS A 38 -23.34 29.09 3.85
CA LYS A 38 -24.67 29.67 3.62
C LYS A 38 -24.93 29.73 2.12
N THR A 39 -26.03 29.18 1.67
CA THR A 39 -26.52 29.33 0.30
C THR A 39 -27.70 30.29 0.27
N ALA A 40 -28.03 30.83 -0.90
CA ALA A 40 -29.07 31.87 -1.04
C ALA A 40 -30.45 31.43 -0.50
N ASN A 41 -30.71 30.13 -0.45
CA ASN A 41 -32.03 29.56 -0.08
C ASN A 41 -31.96 28.65 1.17
N SER A 42 -30.87 28.70 1.98
CA SER A 42 -30.76 27.92 3.20
C SER A 42 -30.30 28.78 4.38
N GLU A 43 -30.72 28.40 5.57
CA GLU A 43 -30.10 28.91 6.80
C GLU A 43 -28.61 28.47 6.80
N GLY A 44 -27.73 29.37 7.26
CA GLY A 44 -26.31 29.06 7.32
C GLY A 44 -26.04 27.89 8.30
N ALA A 45 -25.23 26.94 7.87
CA ALA A 45 -24.79 25.81 8.69
C ALA A 45 -23.33 25.97 9.10
N LEU A 46 -23.04 25.77 10.39
CA LEU A 46 -21.69 25.67 10.93
C LEU A 46 -21.37 24.20 11.15
N THR A 47 -20.34 23.72 10.50
CA THR A 47 -19.83 22.36 10.69
C THR A 47 -18.42 22.42 11.26
N ASN A 48 -18.12 21.53 12.20
CA ASN A 48 -16.76 21.32 12.66
C ASN A 48 -16.38 19.84 12.53
N ASN A 49 -15.16 19.59 12.17
CA ASN A 49 -14.56 18.26 12.19
C ASN A 49 -13.33 18.27 13.11
N THR A 50 -13.07 17.14 13.74
CA THR A 50 -11.90 16.96 14.61
C THR A 50 -11.37 15.55 14.41
N ASN A 51 -10.08 15.46 14.10
CA ASN A 51 -9.37 14.20 13.98
C ASN A 51 -8.24 14.16 15.01
N ILE A 52 -8.07 13.02 15.65
CA ILE A 52 -7.02 12.76 16.62
C ILE A 52 -6.29 11.51 16.17
N ALA A 53 -5.01 11.63 15.87
CA ALA A 53 -4.10 10.52 15.64
C ALA A 53 -3.09 10.45 16.78
N ALA A 54 -2.87 9.29 17.35
CA ALA A 54 -1.90 9.06 18.42
C ALA A 54 -1.02 7.86 18.10
N GLU A 55 0.28 8.03 18.28
CA GLU A 55 1.29 6.99 18.12
C GLU A 55 2.04 6.80 19.43
N GLY A 56 2.37 5.54 19.74
CA GLY A 56 3.05 5.25 20.99
C GLY A 56 3.37 3.78 21.17
N GLN A 57 3.41 3.36 22.42
CA GLN A 57 3.61 1.97 22.82
C GLN A 57 2.50 1.53 23.77
N LEU A 58 1.94 0.36 23.52
CA LEU A 58 0.96 -0.29 24.37
C LEU A 58 1.28 -1.78 24.50
N LEU A 59 1.44 -2.27 25.73
CA LEU A 59 1.75 -3.68 26.03
C LEU A 59 2.98 -4.20 25.27
N ASN A 60 4.03 -3.40 25.20
CA ASN A 60 5.27 -3.67 24.46
C ASN A 60 5.09 -3.83 22.93
N HIS A 61 4.02 -3.26 22.37
CA HIS A 61 3.79 -3.14 20.94
C HIS A 61 3.84 -1.66 20.54
N GLU A 62 4.25 -1.39 19.32
CA GLU A 62 3.97 -0.11 18.69
C GLU A 62 2.46 0.00 18.52
N SER A 63 1.92 1.15 18.85
CA SER A 63 0.48 1.39 18.82
C SER A 63 0.15 2.63 18.02
N TYR A 64 -0.89 2.53 17.24
CA TYR A 64 -1.50 3.63 16.51
C TYR A 64 -2.99 3.66 16.81
N ALA A 65 -3.55 4.85 16.99
CA ALA A 65 -4.98 5.07 17.16
C ALA A 65 -5.40 6.31 16.39
N PHE A 66 -6.54 6.22 15.72
CA PHE A 66 -7.14 7.33 14.98
C PHE A 66 -8.63 7.43 15.35
N VAL A 67 -9.06 8.66 15.60
CA VAL A 67 -10.47 8.98 15.91
C VAL A 67 -10.88 10.18 15.09
N SER A 68 -11.97 10.03 14.32
CA SER A 68 -12.59 11.11 13.55
C SER A 68 -13.99 11.43 14.10
N ARG A 69 -14.28 12.71 14.22
CA ARG A 69 -15.57 13.22 14.68
C ARG A 69 -15.97 14.46 13.89
N ASP A 70 -17.27 14.61 13.61
CA ASP A 70 -17.83 15.86 13.12
C ASP A 70 -19.02 16.36 14.01
N SER A 71 -19.42 17.62 13.79
CA SER A 71 -20.48 18.26 14.58
C SER A 71 -21.88 17.76 14.26
N ASN A 72 -22.11 17.22 13.07
CA ASN A 72 -23.43 16.79 12.61
C ASN A 72 -23.72 15.35 13.03
N ASP A 73 -22.71 14.49 12.82
CA ASP A 73 -22.86 13.05 12.98
C ASP A 73 -22.18 12.50 14.24
N GLY A 74 -21.37 13.31 14.93
CA GLY A 74 -20.66 12.90 16.15
C GLY A 74 -19.41 12.08 15.80
N LEU A 75 -19.22 10.94 16.46
CA LEU A 75 -18.11 10.02 16.20
C LEU A 75 -18.32 9.36 14.83
N ARG A 76 -17.32 9.47 13.93
CA ARG A 76 -17.36 8.91 12.58
C ARG A 76 -16.58 7.60 12.49
N THR A 77 -15.32 7.63 12.89
CA THR A 77 -14.43 6.49 12.72
C THR A 77 -13.53 6.33 13.93
N VAL A 78 -13.30 5.09 14.35
CA VAL A 78 -12.28 4.71 15.34
C VAL A 78 -11.46 3.57 14.76
N ARG A 79 -10.18 3.78 14.61
CA ARG A 79 -9.21 2.78 14.15
C ARG A 79 -8.10 2.62 15.16
N ALA A 80 -7.58 1.42 15.30
CA ALA A 80 -6.41 1.17 16.13
C ALA A 80 -5.60 0.02 15.55
N ARG A 81 -4.29 0.09 15.72
CA ARG A 81 -3.36 -0.94 15.30
C ARG A 81 -2.28 -1.13 16.35
N LEU A 82 -1.95 -2.37 16.61
CA LEU A 82 -0.81 -2.80 17.41
C LEU A 82 0.14 -3.60 16.54
N SER A 83 1.41 -3.24 16.51
CA SER A 83 2.42 -3.96 15.75
C SER A 83 3.64 -4.28 16.58
N ARG A 84 4.35 -5.33 16.18
CA ARG A 84 5.63 -5.69 16.77
C ARG A 84 6.59 -6.17 15.72
N GLN A 85 7.81 -5.70 15.81
CA GLN A 85 8.90 -6.06 14.91
C GLN A 85 10.07 -6.64 15.69
N SER A 86 10.76 -7.62 15.09
CA SER A 86 12.00 -8.22 15.59
C SER A 86 12.99 -8.46 14.45
N GLU A 87 14.22 -8.01 14.63
CA GLU A 87 15.30 -8.28 13.66
C GLU A 87 15.73 -9.74 13.63
N ASP A 88 15.56 -10.45 14.76
CA ASP A 88 16.04 -11.82 14.94
C ASP A 88 15.08 -12.87 14.37
N GLY A 89 13.83 -12.50 14.05
CA GLY A 89 12.82 -13.44 13.54
C GLY A 89 12.38 -14.46 14.57
N ASP A 90 12.22 -14.03 15.82
CA ASP A 90 11.84 -14.85 16.96
C ASP A 90 10.37 -14.70 17.37
N LEU A 91 9.61 -13.91 16.62
CA LEU A 91 8.21 -13.69 16.91
C LEU A 91 7.36 -14.90 16.49
N LEU A 92 6.29 -15.15 17.25
CA LEU A 92 5.31 -16.20 16.99
C LEU A 92 5.89 -17.63 16.88
N GLY A 93 7.02 -17.88 17.56
CA GLY A 93 7.61 -19.22 17.71
C GLY A 93 7.98 -19.86 16.36
N PRO A 94 7.35 -20.99 15.97
CA PRO A 94 7.77 -21.76 14.78
C PRO A 94 7.57 -21.01 13.45
N LEU A 95 6.84 -19.91 13.43
CA LEU A 95 6.67 -19.08 12.24
C LEU A 95 7.93 -18.28 11.92
N ASN A 96 8.85 -18.10 12.87
CA ASN A 96 10.03 -17.25 12.72
C ASN A 96 9.66 -15.87 12.14
N ALA A 97 8.54 -15.34 12.59
CA ALA A 97 8.04 -14.05 12.12
C ALA A 97 8.98 -12.92 12.58
N ARG A 98 9.13 -11.92 11.75
CA ARG A 98 9.83 -10.68 12.06
C ARG A 98 8.91 -9.52 12.30
N PHE A 99 7.67 -9.65 11.86
CA PHE A 99 6.65 -8.63 12.01
C PHE A 99 5.27 -9.26 12.14
N TYR A 100 4.46 -8.69 13.00
CA TYR A 100 3.02 -8.89 12.98
C TYR A 100 2.30 -7.63 13.41
N GLU A 101 1.08 -7.49 12.94
CA GLU A 101 0.17 -6.43 13.35
C GLU A 101 -1.25 -6.94 13.55
N LEU A 102 -1.98 -6.26 14.41
CA LEU A 102 -3.33 -6.58 14.84
C LEU A 102 -4.17 -5.30 14.84
N GLY A 103 -5.42 -5.39 14.44
CA GLY A 103 -6.35 -4.25 14.40
C GLY A 103 -6.60 -3.82 12.96
N ASP A 104 -6.41 -2.56 12.66
CA ASP A 104 -6.62 -2.01 11.34
C ASP A 104 -5.41 -2.34 10.43
N VAL A 105 -5.56 -3.34 9.56
CA VAL A 105 -4.48 -3.91 8.75
C VAL A 105 -4.83 -4.00 7.28
N GLY A 106 -3.82 -3.93 6.42
CA GLY A 106 -3.97 -4.19 4.99
C GLY A 106 -3.92 -5.69 4.66
N ALA A 107 -4.59 -6.10 3.58
CA ALA A 107 -4.45 -7.45 3.08
C ALA A 107 -3.12 -7.67 2.36
N THR A 108 -2.62 -8.91 2.44
CA THR A 108 -1.48 -9.35 1.64
C THR A 108 -1.81 -9.27 0.15
N ASN A 109 -0.98 -8.59 -0.62
CA ASN A 109 -1.15 -8.48 -2.06
C ASN A 109 -0.85 -9.82 -2.76
N VAL A 110 -1.85 -10.35 -3.47
CA VAL A 110 -1.74 -11.52 -4.32
C VAL A 110 -2.13 -11.11 -5.74
N PRO A 111 -1.19 -11.10 -6.71
CA PRO A 111 -1.46 -10.63 -8.07
C PRO A 111 -2.62 -11.33 -8.75
N LEU A 112 -3.41 -10.58 -9.53
CA LEU A 112 -4.59 -11.03 -10.28
C LEU A 112 -5.79 -11.45 -9.42
N THR A 113 -5.81 -11.14 -8.11
CA THR A 113 -6.95 -11.47 -7.23
C THR A 113 -7.73 -10.24 -6.75
N GLY A 114 -7.43 -9.09 -7.32
CA GLY A 114 -8.04 -7.80 -6.99
C GLY A 114 -7.44 -7.14 -5.75
N SER A 115 -7.81 -5.90 -5.55
CA SER A 115 -7.41 -5.07 -4.40
C SER A 115 -8.40 -5.24 -3.24
N SER A 116 -7.97 -4.94 -2.03
CA SER A 116 -8.87 -4.79 -0.87
C SER A 116 -8.54 -3.52 -0.10
N ARG A 117 -9.52 -3.03 0.62
CA ARG A 117 -9.35 -1.96 1.60
C ARG A 117 -8.73 -2.52 2.88
N GLN A 118 -8.17 -1.63 3.70
CA GLN A 118 -7.75 -2.01 5.04
C GLN A 118 -8.98 -2.41 5.87
N GLY A 119 -8.78 -3.38 6.76
CA GLY A 119 -9.86 -3.89 7.58
C GLY A 119 -9.38 -4.37 8.94
N LEU A 120 -10.33 -4.73 9.81
CA LEU A 120 -10.03 -5.24 11.13
C LEU A 120 -9.54 -6.69 11.04
N GLY A 121 -8.27 -6.92 11.44
CA GLY A 121 -7.69 -8.24 11.29
C GLY A 121 -6.29 -8.39 11.87
N PHE A 122 -5.50 -9.26 11.26
CA PHE A 122 -4.10 -9.43 11.55
C PHE A 122 -3.28 -9.68 10.29
N ARG A 123 -2.00 -9.30 10.32
CA ARG A 123 -1.00 -9.60 9.30
C ARG A 123 0.29 -10.06 9.96
N VAL A 124 0.96 -11.01 9.34
CA VAL A 124 2.25 -11.55 9.80
C VAL A 124 3.17 -11.79 8.62
N ASN A 125 4.46 -11.44 8.76
CA ASN A 125 5.48 -11.75 7.78
C ASN A 125 6.86 -11.98 8.43
N ASN A 126 7.78 -12.54 7.65
CA ASN A 126 9.17 -12.74 8.07
C ASN A 126 10.14 -11.73 7.47
N ASN A 127 9.67 -10.71 6.77
CA ASN A 127 10.52 -9.68 6.18
C ASN A 127 9.81 -8.32 6.02
N PRO A 128 9.67 -7.55 7.12
CA PRO A 128 8.94 -6.27 7.08
C PRO A 128 9.70 -5.13 6.39
N LEU A 129 11.01 -5.29 6.19
CA LEU A 129 11.87 -4.20 5.71
C LEU A 129 12.07 -4.19 4.19
N VAL A 130 11.60 -5.21 3.49
CA VAL A 130 11.78 -5.33 2.06
C VAL A 130 10.43 -5.43 1.40
N ASN A 131 10.18 -4.54 0.45
CA ASN A 131 9.05 -4.69 -0.44
C ASN A 131 9.16 -6.06 -1.12
N THR A 132 8.23 -6.95 -0.86
CA THR A 132 8.20 -8.30 -1.41
C THR A 132 7.70 -8.32 -2.85
N ASP A 133 7.13 -7.22 -3.30
CA ASP A 133 6.75 -7.00 -4.69
C ASP A 133 7.65 -5.95 -5.33
N PHE A 134 8.54 -6.37 -6.23
CA PHE A 134 9.38 -5.46 -7.01
C PHE A 134 8.69 -4.94 -8.26
N SER A 135 7.48 -5.38 -8.47
CA SER A 135 6.64 -4.98 -9.60
C SER A 135 5.84 -3.74 -9.28
N THR A 136 5.18 -3.75 -8.13
CA THR A 136 4.31 -2.68 -7.67
C THR A 136 4.53 -2.42 -6.19
N THR A 137 4.03 -1.31 -5.70
CA THR A 137 3.95 -1.01 -4.27
C THR A 137 2.62 -0.33 -3.99
N ASP A 138 2.05 -0.62 -2.84
CA ASP A 138 0.92 0.13 -2.33
C ASP A 138 1.46 1.28 -1.46
N ILE A 139 0.91 2.47 -1.65
CA ILE A 139 1.25 3.67 -0.87
C ILE A 139 -0.02 4.14 -0.18
N GLU A 140 -0.05 3.98 1.12
CA GLU A 140 -1.21 4.25 1.94
C GLU A 140 -0.86 5.12 3.15
N GLY A 141 -1.85 5.79 3.69
CA GLY A 141 -1.68 6.56 4.91
C GLY A 141 -2.96 7.24 5.36
N ASP A 142 -2.79 8.05 6.40
CA ASP A 142 -3.88 8.77 7.03
C ASP A 142 -3.74 10.28 6.77
N ASN A 143 -4.85 10.92 6.47
CA ASN A 143 -4.95 12.37 6.38
C ASN A 143 -6.36 12.84 6.77
N LEU A 144 -6.58 14.14 6.74
CA LEU A 144 -7.90 14.71 7.01
C LEU A 144 -8.87 14.42 5.86
N PRO A 145 -10.12 14.04 6.16
CA PRO A 145 -11.16 13.92 5.14
C PRO A 145 -11.31 15.19 4.30
N GLY A 146 -11.48 15.02 3.01
CA GLY A 146 -11.63 16.12 2.06
C GLY A 146 -10.33 16.81 1.65
N TRP A 147 -9.18 16.22 1.96
CA TRP A 147 -7.89 16.63 1.38
C TRP A 147 -7.67 15.89 0.06
N ASP A 148 -7.11 16.59 -0.92
CA ASP A 148 -6.60 15.98 -2.15
C ASP A 148 -5.17 15.50 -1.94
N VAL A 149 -4.84 14.30 -2.40
CA VAL A 149 -3.50 13.74 -2.36
C VAL A 149 -3.05 13.44 -3.79
N GLU A 150 -1.95 14.04 -4.20
CA GLU A 150 -1.30 13.77 -5.47
C GLU A 150 -0.05 12.94 -5.25
N LEU A 151 0.06 11.81 -5.92
CA LEU A 151 1.25 10.95 -5.92
C LEU A 151 2.10 11.25 -7.15
N TYR A 152 3.33 11.64 -6.91
CA TYR A 152 4.35 11.82 -7.94
C TYR A 152 5.42 10.73 -7.81
N ARG A 153 5.95 10.25 -8.92
CA ARG A 153 7.16 9.42 -8.98
C ARG A 153 8.19 10.08 -9.86
N ASN A 154 9.40 10.30 -9.32
CA ASN A 154 10.48 11.00 -10.02
C ASN A 154 9.99 12.34 -10.64
N GLY A 155 9.05 13.01 -9.95
CA GLY A 155 8.43 14.27 -10.38
C GLY A 155 7.31 14.14 -11.43
N VAL A 156 6.92 12.94 -11.84
CA VAL A 156 5.81 12.68 -12.77
C VAL A 156 4.58 12.31 -11.96
N LEU A 157 3.45 12.98 -12.19
CA LEU A 157 2.17 12.65 -11.56
C LEU A 157 1.76 11.21 -11.97
N VAL A 158 1.53 10.37 -10.99
CA VAL A 158 1.08 8.99 -11.15
C VAL A 158 -0.43 8.90 -11.00
N GLU A 159 -0.95 9.47 -9.90
CA GLU A 159 -2.35 9.36 -9.52
C GLU A 159 -2.75 10.49 -8.56
N THR A 160 -4.05 10.73 -8.43
CA THR A 160 -4.64 11.71 -7.48
C THR A 160 -5.82 11.05 -6.78
N GLU A 161 -5.91 11.22 -5.47
CA GLU A 161 -6.98 10.67 -4.64
C GLU A 161 -7.54 11.72 -3.69
N LEU A 162 -8.84 11.71 -3.48
CA LEU A 162 -9.52 12.49 -2.44
C LEU A 162 -9.64 11.63 -1.18
N VAL A 163 -9.08 12.13 -0.07
CA VAL A 163 -9.18 11.45 1.23
C VAL A 163 -10.63 11.33 1.65
N GLY A 164 -11.06 10.09 1.82
CA GLY A 164 -12.42 9.74 2.21
C GLY A 164 -12.78 10.17 3.63
N ASP A 165 -14.03 9.94 4.01
CA ASP A 165 -14.56 10.25 5.34
C ASP A 165 -13.89 9.45 6.47
N ASP A 166 -13.29 8.32 6.13
CA ASP A 166 -12.50 7.47 7.02
C ASP A 166 -11.09 8.04 7.30
N GLY A 167 -10.69 9.08 6.56
CA GLY A 167 -9.40 9.75 6.69
C GLY A 167 -8.23 8.96 6.10
N ARG A 168 -8.48 8.05 5.14
CA ARG A 168 -7.46 7.26 4.46
C ARG A 168 -7.23 7.72 3.03
N TYR A 169 -6.01 7.52 2.56
CA TYR A 169 -5.67 7.47 1.14
C TYR A 169 -4.93 6.17 0.82
N LEU A 170 -5.13 5.64 -0.39
CA LEU A 170 -4.55 4.37 -0.80
C LEU A 170 -4.32 4.34 -2.31
N PHE A 171 -3.07 4.50 -2.72
CA PHE A 171 -2.63 4.26 -4.09
C PHE A 171 -2.21 2.81 -4.22
N GLN A 172 -2.98 2.02 -4.98
CA GLN A 172 -2.77 0.59 -5.12
C GLN A 172 -1.97 0.24 -6.37
N GLU A 173 -1.19 -0.83 -6.28
CA GLU A 173 -0.40 -1.36 -7.40
C GLU A 173 0.44 -0.32 -8.15
N VAL A 174 0.98 0.67 -7.43
CA VAL A 174 1.81 1.74 -8.03
C VAL A 174 3.02 1.11 -8.71
N PRO A 175 3.21 1.30 -10.03
CA PRO A 175 4.27 0.62 -10.76
C PRO A 175 5.66 1.05 -10.33
N LEU A 176 6.55 0.08 -10.08
CA LEU A 176 7.97 0.31 -9.80
C LEU A 176 8.81 0.13 -11.05
N PHE A 177 9.89 0.89 -11.15
CA PHE A 177 10.88 0.80 -12.23
C PHE A 177 12.25 0.41 -11.67
N ALA A 178 13.08 -0.22 -12.48
CA ALA A 178 14.44 -0.56 -12.08
C ALA A 178 15.24 0.72 -11.77
N GLY A 179 15.91 0.74 -10.63
CA GLY A 179 16.60 1.90 -10.08
C GLY A 179 15.87 2.51 -8.89
N ASN A 180 16.05 3.80 -8.66
CA ASN A 180 15.34 4.51 -7.61
C ASN A 180 13.96 4.97 -8.09
N ASN A 181 12.95 4.71 -7.27
CA ASN A 181 11.62 5.27 -7.38
C ASN A 181 11.45 6.28 -6.25
N ASP A 182 11.63 7.55 -6.55
CA ASP A 182 11.44 8.65 -5.60
C ASP A 182 9.99 9.11 -5.68
N PHE A 183 9.20 8.72 -4.70
CA PHE A 183 7.81 9.14 -4.57
C PHE A 183 7.73 10.42 -3.75
N GLU A 184 6.88 11.35 -4.20
CA GLU A 184 6.48 12.55 -3.49
C GLU A 184 4.96 12.60 -3.41
N LEU A 185 4.43 12.66 -2.20
CA LEU A 185 3.03 12.87 -1.91
C LEU A 185 2.81 14.34 -1.63
N LEU A 186 1.93 14.98 -2.39
CA LEU A 186 1.51 16.35 -2.14
C LEU A 186 0.08 16.34 -1.64
N PHE A 187 -0.13 16.90 -0.47
CA PHE A 187 -1.42 16.99 0.19
C PHE A 187 -1.93 18.41 0.10
N TYR A 188 -3.13 18.60 -0.42
CA TYR A 188 -3.78 19.90 -0.54
C TYR A 188 -5.03 19.96 0.34
N GLY A 189 -5.00 20.84 1.31
CA GLY A 189 -6.13 21.07 2.19
C GLY A 189 -7.17 22.01 1.56
N PRO A 190 -8.44 21.93 2.02
CA PRO A 190 -9.55 22.71 1.47
C PRO A 190 -9.43 24.23 1.69
N GLN A 191 -8.48 24.70 2.51
CA GLN A 191 -8.22 26.12 2.75
C GLN A 191 -6.93 26.59 2.10
N GLY A 192 -6.28 25.74 1.27
CA GLY A 192 -5.04 26.07 0.57
C GLY A 192 -3.78 25.65 1.32
N GLU A 193 -3.89 24.83 2.36
CA GLU A 193 -2.74 24.20 3.00
C GLU A 193 -2.05 23.26 2.04
N VAL A 194 -0.72 23.22 2.06
CA VAL A 194 0.09 22.30 1.27
C VAL A 194 1.11 21.63 2.16
N ARG A 195 1.18 20.30 2.12
CA ARG A 195 2.18 19.48 2.80
C ARG A 195 2.79 18.51 1.80
N SER A 196 4.04 18.15 1.97
CA SER A 196 4.69 17.12 1.17
C SER A 196 5.34 16.05 2.05
N GLU A 197 5.30 14.82 1.56
CA GLU A 197 6.02 13.68 2.11
C GLU A 197 6.79 12.98 0.99
N THR A 198 7.92 12.36 1.32
CA THR A 198 8.74 11.66 0.33
C THR A 198 9.03 10.24 0.77
N LEU A 199 8.96 9.30 -0.19
CA LEU A 199 9.28 7.89 -0.01
C LEU A 199 10.21 7.45 -1.13
N ASN A 200 11.32 6.79 -0.79
CA ASN A 200 12.23 6.21 -1.78
C ASN A 200 12.12 4.68 -1.77
N VAL A 201 11.84 4.09 -2.92
CA VAL A 201 11.75 2.63 -3.10
C VAL A 201 12.77 2.20 -4.16
N PRO A 202 13.95 1.73 -3.75
CA PRO A 202 14.94 1.24 -4.69
C PRO A 202 14.57 -0.16 -5.19
N VAL A 203 14.73 -0.40 -6.50
CA VAL A 203 14.51 -1.71 -7.16
C VAL A 203 15.74 -2.07 -7.98
N THR A 204 16.55 -2.97 -7.45
CA THR A 204 17.78 -3.42 -8.12
C THR A 204 17.89 -4.94 -8.18
N ALA A 205 18.65 -5.45 -9.14
CA ALA A 205 18.91 -6.88 -9.26
C ALA A 205 19.65 -7.44 -8.02
N GLU A 206 20.49 -6.62 -7.37
CA GLU A 206 21.17 -7.02 -6.14
C GLU A 206 20.18 -7.21 -4.98
N LEU A 207 19.15 -6.35 -4.87
CA LEU A 207 18.11 -6.51 -3.86
C LEU A 207 17.31 -7.79 -4.10
N LEU A 208 16.95 -8.12 -5.35
CA LEU A 208 16.35 -9.42 -5.69
C LEU A 208 17.28 -10.59 -5.32
N GLY A 209 18.57 -10.47 -5.61
CA GLY A 209 19.57 -11.50 -5.35
C GLY A 209 19.92 -11.73 -3.89
N THR A 210 19.55 -10.81 -2.99
CA THR A 210 19.76 -10.94 -1.52
C THR A 210 18.52 -11.39 -0.77
N GLN A 211 17.38 -11.49 -1.45
CA GLN A 211 16.12 -11.92 -0.85
C GLN A 211 16.20 -13.39 -0.44
N ARG A 212 15.96 -13.63 0.83
CA ARG A 212 15.67 -14.99 1.32
C ARG A 212 14.20 -15.32 1.02
N ASP A 213 13.86 -16.58 1.16
CA ASP A 213 12.47 -17.02 1.11
C ASP A 213 11.63 -16.18 2.09
N THR A 214 10.59 -15.52 1.57
CA THR A 214 9.73 -14.64 2.37
C THR A 214 8.30 -15.15 2.33
N TYR A 215 7.58 -14.95 3.41
CA TYR A 215 6.15 -15.19 3.45
C TYR A 215 5.42 -14.00 4.09
N GLU A 216 4.18 -13.84 3.69
CA GLU A 216 3.22 -12.93 4.29
C GLU A 216 1.84 -13.58 4.32
N VAL A 217 1.15 -13.44 5.43
CA VAL A 217 -0.23 -13.94 5.62
C VAL A 217 -1.03 -12.85 6.29
N SER A 218 -2.22 -12.62 5.78
CA SER A 218 -3.20 -11.71 6.38
C SER A 218 -4.58 -12.35 6.46
N MET A 219 -5.35 -11.91 7.42
CA MET A 219 -6.78 -12.14 7.54
C MET A 219 -7.42 -10.88 8.09
N GLN A 220 -8.39 -10.34 7.39
CA GLN A 220 -9.11 -9.14 7.80
C GLN A 220 -10.58 -9.25 7.44
N LEU A 221 -11.39 -8.43 8.07
CA LEU A 221 -12.76 -8.11 7.66
C LEU A 221 -12.69 -6.91 6.73
N ASP A 222 -13.02 -7.10 5.45
CA ASP A 222 -12.80 -6.08 4.40
C ASP A 222 -13.56 -4.79 4.73
N ASP A 223 -12.87 -3.63 4.66
CA ASP A 223 -13.39 -2.29 4.96
C ASP A 223 -14.01 -2.13 6.38
N GLU A 224 -13.74 -3.04 7.32
CA GLU A 224 -14.25 -2.97 8.68
C GLU A 224 -13.26 -2.25 9.60
N SER A 225 -13.75 -1.51 10.59
CA SER A 225 -12.93 -0.88 11.62
C SER A 225 -13.56 -1.04 13.00
N PHE A 226 -12.87 -0.63 14.08
CA PHE A 226 -13.45 -0.72 15.43
C PHE A 226 -14.76 0.04 15.56
N TYR A 227 -14.91 1.11 14.82
CA TYR A 227 -16.17 1.85 14.69
C TYR A 227 -16.13 2.68 13.39
N GLN A 228 -17.19 2.57 12.60
CA GLN A 228 -17.40 3.40 11.40
C GLN A 228 -18.91 3.66 11.26
N ARG A 229 -19.28 4.93 11.19
CA ARG A 229 -20.71 5.30 11.26
C ARG A 229 -21.46 5.13 9.95
N ASN A 230 -20.85 5.44 8.85
CA ASN A 230 -21.47 5.38 7.53
C ASN A 230 -20.67 4.43 6.66
N HIS A 231 -20.87 3.11 6.87
CA HIS A 231 -20.47 2.17 5.85
C HIS A 231 -21.28 2.48 4.58
N ALA A 232 -20.65 2.65 3.44
CA ALA A 232 -21.32 2.31 2.22
C ALA A 232 -21.72 0.83 2.41
N GLU A 233 -23.03 0.52 2.39
CA GLU A 233 -23.50 -0.87 2.44
C GLU A 233 -23.09 -1.53 1.10
N ASP A 234 -21.81 -1.91 1.01
CA ASP A 234 -21.27 -2.77 -0.02
C ASP A 234 -21.45 -4.22 0.48
N GLU A 235 -21.90 -5.11 -0.39
CA GLU A 235 -22.17 -6.51 -0.03
C GLU A 235 -20.94 -7.24 0.51
N ASP A 236 -19.74 -6.72 0.24
CA ASP A 236 -18.48 -7.30 0.65
C ASP A 236 -17.92 -6.71 1.97
N THR A 237 -18.48 -5.61 2.47
CA THR A 237 -18.02 -4.98 3.72
C THR A 237 -18.20 -5.90 4.92
N GLY A 238 -17.14 -6.06 5.73
CA GLY A 238 -17.13 -6.94 6.90
C GLY A 238 -16.97 -8.44 6.56
N GLU A 239 -16.90 -8.80 5.28
CA GLU A 239 -16.62 -10.18 4.88
C GLU A 239 -15.13 -10.52 5.06
N PRO A 240 -14.81 -11.77 5.49
CA PRO A 240 -13.43 -12.16 5.67
C PRO A 240 -12.65 -12.17 4.35
N ASP A 241 -11.51 -11.48 4.32
CA ASP A 241 -10.48 -11.56 3.27
C ASP A 241 -9.23 -12.21 3.84
N ILE A 242 -8.88 -13.39 3.35
CA ILE A 242 -7.76 -14.20 3.80
C ILE A 242 -6.78 -14.32 2.65
N ALA A 243 -5.54 -13.89 2.84
CA ALA A 243 -4.51 -13.97 1.83
C ALA A 243 -3.20 -14.51 2.39
N ALA A 244 -2.48 -15.25 1.57
CA ALA A 244 -1.15 -15.77 1.87
C ALA A 244 -0.28 -15.70 0.62
N ARG A 245 0.95 -15.23 0.77
CA ARG A 245 1.95 -15.16 -0.29
C ARG A 245 3.28 -15.70 0.20
N TYR A 246 3.92 -16.49 -0.64
CA TYR A 246 5.27 -16.98 -0.43
C TYR A 246 6.12 -16.60 -1.64
N ASN A 247 7.25 -15.96 -1.39
CA ASN A 247 8.19 -15.57 -2.42
C ASN A 247 9.48 -16.36 -2.26
N LYS A 248 10.04 -16.78 -3.39
CA LYS A 248 11.28 -17.54 -3.46
C LYS A 248 12.21 -17.00 -4.54
N GLN A 249 13.45 -16.79 -4.18
CA GLN A 249 14.48 -16.49 -5.16
C GLN A 249 14.73 -17.72 -6.07
N ILE A 250 14.52 -17.56 -7.38
CA ILE A 250 14.72 -18.62 -8.39
C ILE A 250 15.93 -18.39 -9.29
N GLY A 251 16.60 -17.27 -9.13
CA GLY A 251 17.81 -16.89 -9.88
C GLY A 251 18.49 -15.68 -9.24
N SER A 252 19.61 -15.25 -9.79
CA SER A 252 20.34 -14.08 -9.27
C SER A 252 19.57 -12.75 -9.43
N ASN A 253 18.63 -12.70 -10.34
CA ASN A 253 17.86 -11.52 -10.73
C ASN A 253 16.37 -11.84 -10.94
N SER A 254 15.89 -12.93 -10.36
CA SER A 254 14.51 -13.40 -10.53
C SER A 254 13.92 -13.89 -9.21
N LEU A 255 12.71 -13.45 -8.92
CA LEU A 255 11.91 -13.83 -7.77
C LEU A 255 10.63 -14.47 -8.27
N GLY A 256 10.33 -15.69 -7.82
CA GLY A 256 9.04 -16.35 -8.04
C GLY A 256 8.15 -16.18 -6.83
N PHE A 257 6.84 -16.20 -7.03
CA PHE A 257 5.88 -16.23 -5.93
C PHE A 257 4.79 -17.29 -6.17
N MET A 258 4.17 -17.71 -5.07
CA MET A 258 2.91 -18.43 -5.01
C MET A 258 2.01 -17.73 -4.01
N GLY A 259 0.74 -17.56 -4.34
CA GLY A 259 -0.24 -16.91 -3.50
C GLY A 259 -1.58 -17.63 -3.49
N LEU A 260 -2.27 -17.52 -2.38
CA LEU A 260 -3.65 -17.97 -2.21
C LEU A 260 -4.44 -16.82 -1.61
N ARG A 261 -5.67 -16.62 -2.06
CA ARG A 261 -6.59 -15.65 -1.49
C ARG A 261 -8.01 -16.15 -1.51
N SER A 262 -8.75 -15.93 -0.44
CA SER A 262 -10.19 -16.19 -0.37
C SER A 262 -10.88 -14.93 0.15
N ARG A 263 -11.81 -14.40 -0.63
CA ARG A 263 -12.54 -13.16 -0.34
C ARG A 263 -13.95 -13.20 -0.88
N SER A 264 -14.80 -12.27 -0.47
CA SER A 264 -16.10 -12.00 -1.09
C SER A 264 -15.94 -11.06 -2.28
N ILE A 265 -16.72 -11.27 -3.33
CA ILE A 265 -16.89 -10.36 -4.47
C ILE A 265 -18.38 -10.36 -4.83
N ASP A 266 -19.02 -9.19 -4.73
CA ASP A 266 -20.46 -9.02 -4.98
C ASP A 266 -21.31 -10.03 -4.15
N GLY A 267 -20.91 -10.24 -2.86
CA GLY A 267 -21.56 -11.15 -1.93
C GLY A 267 -21.26 -12.64 -2.14
N GLU A 268 -20.46 -13.02 -3.15
CA GLU A 268 -20.06 -14.39 -3.39
C GLU A 268 -18.60 -14.63 -2.99
N ARG A 269 -18.35 -15.71 -2.23
CA ARG A 269 -17.00 -16.08 -1.86
C ARG A 269 -16.26 -16.71 -3.02
N ARG A 270 -15.09 -16.17 -3.33
CA ARG A 270 -14.15 -16.67 -4.34
C ARG A 270 -12.81 -17.02 -3.71
N THR A 271 -12.20 -18.08 -4.21
CA THR A 271 -10.87 -18.50 -3.78
C THR A 271 -9.95 -18.60 -4.99
N TYR A 272 -8.80 -17.96 -4.89
CA TYR A 272 -7.82 -17.82 -5.96
C TYR A 272 -6.51 -18.50 -5.58
N ALA A 273 -5.88 -19.14 -6.56
CA ALA A 273 -4.48 -19.50 -6.53
C ALA A 273 -3.73 -18.73 -7.61
N SER A 274 -2.67 -18.03 -7.23
CA SER A 274 -1.87 -17.21 -8.14
C SER A 274 -0.40 -17.58 -8.05
N THR A 275 0.31 -17.51 -9.17
CA THR A 275 1.76 -17.69 -9.24
C THR A 275 2.35 -16.78 -10.31
N GLY A 276 3.64 -16.47 -10.16
CA GLY A 276 4.32 -15.64 -11.16
C GLY A 276 5.79 -15.48 -10.88
N VAL A 277 6.42 -14.68 -11.72
CA VAL A 277 7.83 -14.37 -11.66
C VAL A 277 8.08 -12.91 -12.00
N THR A 278 8.91 -12.27 -11.19
CA THR A 278 9.49 -10.96 -11.48
C THR A 278 10.97 -11.13 -11.76
N SER A 279 11.46 -10.55 -12.87
CA SER A 279 12.87 -10.61 -13.27
C SER A 279 13.37 -9.22 -13.65
N ILE A 280 14.59 -8.89 -13.24
CA ILE A 280 15.28 -7.67 -13.67
C ILE A 280 16.40 -8.07 -14.66
N ILE A 281 16.25 -7.68 -15.92
CA ILE A 281 17.24 -7.95 -16.97
C ILE A 281 17.73 -6.60 -17.50
N GLY A 282 18.99 -6.28 -17.18
CA GLY A 282 19.55 -4.95 -17.44
C GLY A 282 18.81 -3.88 -16.62
N SER A 283 18.15 -2.95 -17.29
CA SER A 283 17.32 -1.89 -16.69
C SER A 283 15.83 -2.11 -16.89
N THR A 284 15.40 -3.32 -17.22
CA THR A 284 13.99 -3.66 -17.48
C THR A 284 13.50 -4.64 -16.44
N ILE A 285 12.35 -4.34 -15.84
CA ILE A 285 11.58 -5.26 -14.99
C ILE A 285 10.59 -5.98 -15.90
N TYR A 286 10.55 -7.28 -15.79
CA TYR A 286 9.59 -8.16 -16.46
C TYR A 286 8.78 -8.88 -15.36
N ASP A 287 7.47 -8.88 -15.49
CA ASP A 287 6.54 -9.61 -14.63
C ASP A 287 5.68 -10.52 -15.49
N ALA A 288 5.49 -11.73 -15.03
CA ALA A 288 4.55 -12.67 -15.62
C ALA A 288 3.77 -13.37 -14.51
N ASN A 289 2.45 -13.23 -14.53
CA ASN A 289 1.56 -13.70 -13.49
C ASN A 289 0.43 -14.53 -14.11
N VAL A 290 0.00 -15.54 -13.39
CA VAL A 290 -1.16 -16.38 -13.74
C VAL A 290 -1.94 -16.66 -12.46
N ALA A 291 -3.26 -16.61 -12.55
CA ALA A 291 -4.17 -16.98 -11.48
C ALA A 291 -5.31 -17.85 -11.98
N ILE A 292 -5.83 -18.69 -11.11
CA ILE A 292 -7.01 -19.51 -11.32
C ILE A 292 -7.92 -19.35 -10.09
N ASP A 293 -9.23 -19.29 -10.31
CA ASP A 293 -10.20 -19.28 -9.23
C ASP A 293 -10.81 -20.67 -8.97
N ASP A 294 -11.69 -20.77 -7.98
CA ASP A 294 -12.38 -22.02 -7.61
C ASP A 294 -13.48 -22.45 -8.59
N GLN A 295 -13.80 -21.62 -9.58
CA GLN A 295 -14.66 -21.98 -10.73
C GLN A 295 -13.87 -22.43 -11.95
N SER A 296 -12.54 -22.52 -11.83
CA SER A 296 -11.61 -22.86 -12.90
C SER A 296 -11.45 -21.77 -13.97
N GLU A 297 -11.84 -20.54 -13.65
CA GLU A 297 -11.59 -19.38 -14.49
C GLU A 297 -10.13 -18.93 -14.32
N VAL A 298 -9.52 -18.44 -15.39
CA VAL A 298 -8.08 -18.16 -15.44
C VAL A 298 -7.83 -16.73 -15.87
N ALA A 299 -6.85 -16.08 -15.22
CA ALA A 299 -6.27 -14.82 -15.67
C ALA A 299 -4.76 -14.94 -15.84
N ALA A 300 -4.20 -14.23 -16.81
CA ALA A 300 -2.77 -14.17 -17.04
C ALA A 300 -2.37 -12.74 -17.46
N GLU A 301 -1.21 -12.30 -17.01
CA GLU A 301 -0.68 -10.99 -17.36
C GLU A 301 0.83 -11.02 -17.50
N VAL A 302 1.33 -10.26 -18.48
CA VAL A 302 2.76 -9.97 -18.66
C VAL A 302 2.93 -8.47 -18.72
N ARG A 303 3.88 -7.95 -17.94
CA ARG A 303 4.26 -6.53 -17.91
C ARG A 303 5.76 -6.38 -18.17
N ALA A 304 6.14 -5.31 -18.84
CA ALA A 304 7.54 -4.90 -18.95
C ALA A 304 7.67 -3.40 -18.70
N ARG A 305 8.64 -3.01 -17.88
CA ARG A 305 8.84 -1.61 -17.48
C ARG A 305 10.32 -1.23 -17.53
N ARG A 306 10.58 -0.07 -18.08
CA ARG A 306 11.94 0.44 -18.24
C ARG A 306 11.97 1.96 -18.27
N ASN A 307 12.98 2.56 -17.63
CA ASN A 307 13.35 3.95 -17.94
C ASN A 307 14.26 3.98 -19.15
N LEU A 308 13.85 4.66 -20.22
CA LEU A 308 14.57 4.81 -21.47
C LEU A 308 14.79 6.28 -21.79
N LEU A 309 16.02 6.77 -21.65
CA LEU A 309 16.40 8.16 -21.94
C LEU A 309 15.54 9.20 -21.18
N GLY A 310 15.17 8.89 -19.93
CA GLY A 310 14.34 9.73 -19.10
C GLY A 310 12.84 9.62 -19.39
N TRP A 311 12.42 8.67 -20.22
CA TRP A 311 11.05 8.25 -20.38
C TRP A 311 10.79 7.01 -19.54
N ASP A 312 9.76 7.04 -18.71
CA ASP A 312 9.20 5.87 -18.07
C ASP A 312 8.27 5.16 -19.06
N VAL A 313 8.72 4.01 -19.55
CA VAL A 313 7.99 3.19 -20.52
C VAL A 313 7.49 1.94 -19.85
N SER A 314 6.18 1.68 -19.95
CA SER A 314 5.55 0.46 -19.49
C SER A 314 4.70 -0.15 -20.60
N THR A 315 4.72 -1.47 -20.69
CA THR A 315 3.85 -2.25 -21.58
C THR A 315 3.22 -3.36 -20.77
N ASN A 316 1.97 -3.68 -21.08
CA ASN A 316 1.26 -4.79 -20.46
C ASN A 316 0.42 -5.52 -21.50
N ALA A 317 0.28 -6.83 -21.30
CA ALA A 317 -0.66 -7.67 -22.00
C ALA A 317 -1.31 -8.59 -20.97
N GLY A 318 -2.62 -8.52 -20.84
CA GLY A 318 -3.42 -9.31 -19.91
C GLY A 318 -4.54 -10.02 -20.64
N TRP A 319 -4.82 -11.22 -20.22
CA TRP A 319 -5.93 -12.03 -20.69
C TRP A 319 -6.64 -12.67 -19.50
N ASN A 320 -7.95 -12.72 -19.54
CA ASN A 320 -8.77 -13.47 -18.59
C ASN A 320 -9.90 -14.17 -19.31
N SER A 321 -10.34 -15.29 -18.77
CA SER A 321 -11.58 -15.97 -19.21
C SER A 321 -12.80 -15.11 -18.90
N ASP A 322 -13.91 -15.36 -19.61
CA ASP A 322 -15.09 -14.47 -19.63
C ASP A 322 -15.72 -14.27 -18.25
N ASP A 323 -15.67 -15.29 -17.38
CA ASP A 323 -16.29 -15.28 -16.05
C ASP A 323 -15.28 -15.06 -14.90
N TYR A 324 -14.01 -14.73 -15.22
CA TYR A 324 -13.01 -14.40 -14.21
C TYR A 324 -13.33 -13.07 -13.54
N GLN A 325 -13.65 -13.09 -12.26
CA GLN A 325 -14.04 -11.91 -11.49
C GLN A 325 -12.89 -11.39 -10.63
N ILE A 326 -12.73 -10.07 -10.63
CA ILE A 326 -11.76 -9.35 -9.80
C ILE A 326 -12.48 -8.18 -9.14
N SER A 327 -12.41 -8.06 -7.81
CA SER A 327 -12.96 -6.92 -7.10
C SER A 327 -12.38 -5.60 -7.60
N GLY A 328 -13.26 -4.61 -7.79
CA GLY A 328 -12.87 -3.28 -8.26
C GLY A 328 -12.64 -3.17 -9.77
N SER A 329 -12.83 -4.24 -10.54
CA SER A 329 -12.76 -4.19 -12.01
C SER A 329 -14.16 -4.22 -12.62
N SER A 330 -14.55 -3.13 -13.25
CA SER A 330 -15.76 -3.06 -14.08
C SER A 330 -15.47 -3.32 -15.58
N ASP A 331 -14.22 -3.71 -15.92
CA ASP A 331 -13.81 -3.90 -17.31
C ASP A 331 -14.04 -5.35 -17.76
N PRO A 332 -15.04 -5.61 -18.61
CA PRO A 332 -15.35 -6.95 -19.12
C PRO A 332 -14.36 -7.41 -20.21
N SER A 333 -13.24 -6.71 -20.40
CA SER A 333 -12.30 -7.02 -21.48
C SER A 333 -11.56 -8.33 -21.21
N VAL A 334 -11.74 -9.32 -22.08
CA VAL A 334 -11.03 -10.60 -22.07
C VAL A 334 -9.55 -10.45 -22.43
N LEU A 335 -9.21 -9.50 -23.30
CA LEU A 335 -7.84 -9.21 -23.72
C LEU A 335 -7.56 -7.72 -23.57
N ARG A 336 -6.50 -7.40 -22.85
CA ARG A 336 -6.01 -6.03 -22.64
C ARG A 336 -4.57 -5.94 -23.11
N VAL A 337 -4.27 -4.99 -23.96
CA VAL A 337 -2.90 -4.68 -24.38
C VAL A 337 -2.71 -3.20 -24.26
N GLY A 338 -1.69 -2.77 -23.54
CA GLY A 338 -1.41 -1.37 -23.30
C GLY A 338 0.07 -1.05 -23.40
N ALA A 339 0.35 0.19 -23.77
CA ALA A 339 1.68 0.78 -23.69
C ALA A 339 1.53 2.22 -23.19
N ARG A 340 2.39 2.62 -22.26
CA ARG A 340 2.42 3.98 -21.72
C ARG A 340 3.86 4.46 -21.71
N ALA A 341 4.07 5.69 -22.15
CA ALA A 341 5.34 6.39 -22.02
C ALA A 341 5.10 7.76 -21.41
N GLN A 342 5.84 8.11 -20.37
CA GLN A 342 5.69 9.41 -19.71
C GLN A 342 7.06 10.00 -19.37
N ARG A 343 7.16 11.33 -19.44
CA ARG A 343 8.36 12.06 -19.09
C ARG A 343 8.01 13.42 -18.53
N GLN A 344 8.72 13.84 -17.50
CA GLN A 344 8.66 15.20 -17.01
C GLN A 344 9.61 16.11 -17.79
N PHE A 345 9.10 17.27 -18.21
CA PHE A 345 9.90 18.35 -18.75
C PHE A 345 9.86 19.53 -17.77
N THR A 346 11.02 20.07 -17.47
CA THR A 346 11.14 21.34 -16.74
C THR A 346 11.56 22.42 -17.75
N PRO A 347 10.60 23.14 -18.34
CA PRO A 347 10.93 24.23 -19.27
C PRO A 347 11.66 25.35 -18.55
N PRO A 348 12.50 26.13 -19.24
CA PRO A 348 13.31 27.18 -18.64
C PRO A 348 12.53 28.31 -17.93
N ILE A 349 11.22 28.36 -18.08
CA ILE A 349 10.28 29.33 -17.49
C ILE A 349 9.65 28.85 -16.17
N GLY A 350 10.17 27.80 -15.53
CA GLY A 350 9.79 27.41 -14.17
C GLY A 350 8.46 26.69 -14.00
N THR A 351 7.77 26.35 -15.10
CA THR A 351 6.57 25.49 -15.06
C THR A 351 6.93 24.03 -15.31
N ARG A 352 6.34 23.10 -14.55
CA ARG A 352 6.49 21.66 -14.79
C ARG A 352 5.47 21.24 -15.86
N ALA A 353 5.90 20.52 -16.88
CA ALA A 353 5.03 19.96 -17.90
C ALA A 353 5.21 18.45 -17.97
N ASN A 354 4.11 17.70 -17.92
CA ASN A 354 4.10 16.25 -18.08
C ASN A 354 3.59 15.89 -19.49
N VAL A 355 4.24 14.98 -20.17
CA VAL A 355 3.80 14.42 -21.43
C VAL A 355 3.48 12.94 -21.23
N LEU A 356 2.26 12.58 -21.52
CA LEU A 356 1.75 11.22 -21.50
C LEU A 356 1.42 10.80 -22.93
N ALA A 357 1.91 9.65 -23.35
CA ALA A 357 1.50 8.94 -24.55
C ALA A 357 1.00 7.54 -24.14
N SER A 358 -0.21 7.22 -24.51
CA SER A 358 -0.86 5.93 -24.24
C SER A 358 -1.35 5.29 -25.53
#